data_f4128820f0806af0a6bdc59ed14f992c
#
_entry.id   f4128820f0806af0a6bdc59ed14f992c
#
_cell.length_a   1.000
_cell.length_b   1.000
_cell.length_c   1.000
_cell.angle_alpha   90.00
_cell.angle_beta   90.00
_cell.angle_gamma   90.00
#
_symmetry.space_group_name_H-M   'P 1'
#
loop_
_entity.id
_entity.type
_entity.pdbx_description
1 polymer ?
#
loop_
_entity_poly.entity_id
_entity_poly.type
_entity_poly.pdbx_seq_one_letter_code
_entity_poly.pdbx_strand_id
1 'polypeptide(L)'
;MLEAQFFTDTGQHRDKNEDAGGIFYNQTNQQLLVLCDGMGGHKAGEVASKFVTDELKSRFEAENLIEQHQAENWLRNNIKDINFQLYHYAQENAEYKGMGTTCVCALVFEKSVVIANVGDSRAYVINSRQIEQITSDHSFVNHLVLTGQITPEEAFTHPQRNIITKVMGTDKRVSPDLFIKRLNFYDYLLLNSDGLTDYVKDIEIKRLLVKEGTIEDHGDQLMQLALDNHSKDNVTFILAAIEGDKV
;
A
#
# COMPACT_ATOMS: atom_id res chain seq x y z
N MET A 1 4.86 19.48 1.32
CA MET A 1 4.95 18.11 1.92
C MET A 1 3.57 17.77 2.45
N LEU A 2 3.15 16.51 2.37
CA LEU A 2 1.91 16.09 3.01
C LEU A 2 2.16 15.89 4.50
N GLU A 3 1.19 16.26 5.34
CA GLU A 3 1.15 15.77 6.70
C GLU A 3 0.72 14.31 6.65
N ALA A 4 1.58 13.38 7.06
CA ALA A 4 1.34 11.95 6.88
C ALA A 4 1.72 11.18 8.14
N GLN A 5 0.94 10.14 8.47
CA GLN A 5 1.18 9.26 9.61
C GLN A 5 1.01 7.80 9.21
N PHE A 6 1.87 6.96 9.78
CA PHE A 6 1.87 5.51 9.60
C PHE A 6 1.19 4.84 10.79
N PHE A 7 0.22 3.97 10.52
CA PHE A 7 -0.54 3.21 11.50
C PHE A 7 -0.38 1.74 11.22
N THR A 8 -0.14 0.94 12.26
CA THR A 8 -0.03 -0.52 12.11
C THR A 8 -0.44 -1.20 13.40
N ASP A 9 -1.18 -2.31 13.28
CA ASP A 9 -1.60 -3.17 14.37
C ASP A 9 -1.53 -4.63 13.93
N THR A 10 -1.10 -5.51 14.84
CA THR A 10 -1.01 -6.95 14.56
C THR A 10 -2.38 -7.58 14.32
N GLY A 11 -3.45 -6.92 14.79
CA GLY A 11 -4.79 -7.50 14.81
C GLY A 11 -4.98 -8.54 15.91
N GLN A 12 -6.23 -8.96 16.08
CA GLN A 12 -6.62 -9.87 17.18
C GLN A 12 -6.43 -11.36 16.84
N HIS A 13 -6.14 -11.68 15.59
CA HIS A 13 -6.12 -13.06 15.07
C HIS A 13 -4.76 -13.53 14.56
N ARG A 14 -3.77 -12.66 14.56
CA ARG A 14 -2.39 -12.94 14.13
C ARG A 14 -1.43 -12.87 15.33
N ASP A 15 -0.44 -13.76 15.37
CA ASP A 15 0.60 -13.75 16.41
C ASP A 15 1.70 -12.73 16.11
N LYS A 16 1.83 -12.31 14.85
CA LYS A 16 2.86 -11.40 14.35
C LYS A 16 2.30 -10.43 13.35
N ASN A 17 2.98 -9.30 13.25
CA ASN A 17 2.75 -8.36 12.17
C ASN A 17 3.73 -8.65 11.03
N GLU A 18 3.21 -9.08 9.88
CA GLU A 18 3.97 -9.33 8.66
C GLU A 18 3.92 -8.13 7.70
N ASP A 19 3.16 -7.08 8.04
CA ASP A 19 3.17 -5.81 7.34
C ASP A 19 4.41 -4.99 7.71
N ALA A 20 4.91 -4.22 6.75
CA ALA A 20 5.97 -3.24 6.96
C ALA A 20 5.72 -1.99 6.12
N GLY A 21 6.23 -0.85 6.56
CA GLY A 21 6.09 0.38 5.80
C GLY A 21 6.65 1.59 6.55
N GLY A 22 6.39 2.75 5.97
CA GLY A 22 6.80 4.00 6.60
C GLY A 22 6.77 5.18 5.64
N ILE A 23 7.18 6.33 6.18
CA ILE A 23 7.28 7.60 5.49
C ILE A 23 8.76 7.97 5.47
N PHE A 24 9.34 8.07 4.29
CA PHE A 24 10.77 8.29 4.10
C PHE A 24 11.04 9.60 3.39
N TYR A 25 12.22 10.17 3.61
CA TYR A 25 12.62 11.46 3.05
C TYR A 25 13.99 11.33 2.40
N ASN A 26 14.13 11.88 1.19
CA ASN A 26 15.42 11.96 0.52
C ASN A 26 16.21 13.21 0.96
N GLN A 27 17.38 13.44 0.35
CA GLN A 27 18.29 14.56 0.67
C GLN A 27 17.66 15.95 0.47
N THR A 28 16.56 16.04 -0.28
CA THR A 28 15.83 17.29 -0.56
C THR A 28 14.49 17.37 0.17
N ASN A 29 14.26 16.51 1.18
CA ASN A 29 13.00 16.37 1.91
C ASN A 29 11.79 16.00 1.04
N GLN A 30 11.98 15.38 -0.11
CA GLN A 30 10.90 14.79 -0.88
C GLN A 30 10.37 13.54 -0.14
N GLN A 31 9.08 13.28 -0.16
CA GLN A 31 8.44 12.18 0.58
C GLN A 31 8.21 10.95 -0.30
N LEU A 32 8.54 9.78 0.23
CA LEU A 32 8.13 8.47 -0.27
C LEU A 32 7.34 7.75 0.82
N LEU A 33 6.10 7.40 0.53
CA LEU A 33 5.25 6.57 1.37
C LEU A 33 5.38 5.13 0.87
N VAL A 34 5.61 4.15 1.75
CA VAL A 34 5.76 2.74 1.38
C VAL A 34 4.95 1.87 2.32
N LEU A 35 4.23 0.91 1.77
CA LEU A 35 3.53 -0.12 2.52
C LEU A 35 3.67 -1.45 1.79
N CYS A 36 4.02 -2.48 2.54
CA CYS A 36 4.26 -3.84 2.10
C CYS A 36 3.53 -4.80 3.03
N ASP A 37 2.70 -5.68 2.47
CA ASP A 37 1.99 -6.74 3.18
C ASP A 37 2.71 -8.05 2.89
N GLY A 38 3.28 -8.64 3.93
CA GLY A 38 4.13 -9.80 3.85
C GLY A 38 3.34 -11.10 3.87
N MET A 39 3.64 -11.98 2.92
CA MET A 39 3.02 -13.30 2.82
C MET A 39 4.05 -14.42 2.83
N GLY A 40 3.69 -15.52 3.50
CA GLY A 40 4.54 -16.71 3.57
C GLY A 40 4.34 -17.49 4.86
N GLY A 41 4.91 -18.70 4.95
CA GLY A 41 4.82 -19.52 6.16
C GLY A 41 5.80 -19.05 7.26
N HIS A 42 5.39 -19.13 8.54
CA HIS A 42 6.18 -18.88 9.74
C HIS A 42 6.75 -17.44 9.89
N LYS A 43 7.93 -17.16 9.35
CA LYS A 43 8.60 -15.84 9.45
C LYS A 43 8.86 -15.21 8.09
N ALA A 44 8.44 -15.85 7.04
CA ALA A 44 8.84 -15.50 5.70
C ALA A 44 8.18 -14.18 5.21
N GLY A 45 6.91 -13.93 5.59
CA GLY A 45 6.21 -12.71 5.24
C GLY A 45 6.83 -11.47 5.88
N GLU A 46 7.09 -11.50 7.19
CA GLU A 46 7.77 -10.41 7.92
C GLU A 46 9.12 -10.05 7.31
N VAL A 47 9.91 -11.07 6.91
CA VAL A 47 11.21 -10.86 6.28
C VAL A 47 11.06 -10.23 4.90
N ALA A 48 10.10 -10.67 4.10
CA ALA A 48 9.88 -10.16 2.75
C ALA A 48 9.41 -8.69 2.75
N SER A 49 8.39 -8.35 3.54
CA SER A 49 7.86 -6.99 3.64
C SER A 49 8.90 -6.00 4.16
N LYS A 50 9.64 -6.40 5.21
CA LYS A 50 10.72 -5.60 5.77
C LYS A 50 11.87 -5.41 4.78
N PHE A 51 12.29 -6.46 4.06
CA PHE A 51 13.34 -6.38 3.05
C PHE A 51 13.01 -5.34 1.98
N VAL A 52 11.79 -5.38 1.41
CA VAL A 52 11.37 -4.43 0.37
C VAL A 52 11.30 -3.02 0.92
N THR A 53 10.75 -2.84 2.11
CA THR A 53 10.63 -1.54 2.76
C THR A 53 12.01 -0.92 3.05
N ASP A 54 12.94 -1.69 3.65
CA ASP A 54 14.27 -1.21 4.00
C ASP A 54 15.11 -0.88 2.75
N GLU A 55 15.00 -1.66 1.68
CA GLU A 55 15.68 -1.41 0.41
C GLU A 55 15.15 -0.14 -0.28
N LEU A 56 13.82 0.04 -0.35
CA LEU A 56 13.23 1.26 -0.91
C LEU A 56 13.62 2.48 -0.10
N LYS A 57 13.57 2.39 1.23
CA LYS A 57 14.03 3.45 2.14
C LYS A 57 15.47 3.81 1.87
N SER A 58 16.39 2.85 1.93
CA SER A 58 17.83 3.08 1.77
C SER A 58 18.18 3.75 0.44
N ARG A 59 17.56 3.29 -0.65
CA ARG A 59 17.76 3.87 -1.97
C ARG A 59 17.20 5.28 -2.09
N PHE A 60 16.01 5.51 -1.52
CA PHE A 60 15.38 6.82 -1.59
C PHE A 60 16.11 7.87 -0.72
N GLU A 61 16.53 7.51 0.48
CA GLU A 61 17.30 8.37 1.38
C GLU A 61 18.64 8.81 0.78
N ALA A 62 19.22 8.01 -0.13
CA ALA A 62 20.46 8.35 -0.85
C ALA A 62 20.25 9.29 -2.05
N GLU A 63 18.98 9.44 -2.52
CA GLU A 63 18.67 10.28 -3.67
C GLU A 63 18.65 11.78 -3.34
N ASN A 64 18.97 12.57 -4.33
CA ASN A 64 18.61 14.00 -4.36
C ASN A 64 17.18 14.16 -4.88
N LEU A 65 16.86 15.34 -5.44
CA LEU A 65 15.56 15.59 -6.04
C LEU A 65 15.30 14.63 -7.21
N ILE A 66 14.21 13.87 -7.11
CA ILE A 66 13.67 13.11 -8.24
C ILE A 66 12.62 13.99 -8.92
N GLU A 67 12.87 14.38 -10.16
CA GLU A 67 11.90 15.14 -10.94
C GLU A 67 10.68 14.27 -11.29
N GLN A 68 9.49 14.89 -11.40
CA GLN A 68 8.24 14.14 -11.64
C GLN A 68 8.30 13.25 -12.88
N HIS A 69 8.96 13.69 -13.95
CA HIS A 69 9.11 12.91 -15.18
C HIS A 69 10.06 11.71 -15.05
N GLN A 70 10.87 11.64 -13.99
CA GLN A 70 11.78 10.53 -13.68
C GLN A 70 11.16 9.52 -12.71
N ALA A 71 10.11 9.92 -11.98
CA ALA A 71 9.54 9.16 -10.87
C ALA A 71 9.07 7.75 -11.28
N GLU A 72 8.37 7.62 -12.41
CA GLU A 72 7.92 6.31 -12.89
C GLU A 72 9.09 5.36 -13.17
N ASN A 73 10.16 5.88 -13.80
CA ASN A 73 11.34 5.08 -14.10
C ASN A 73 12.09 4.70 -12.81
N TRP A 74 12.21 5.64 -11.88
CA TRP A 74 12.86 5.40 -10.60
C TRP A 74 12.13 4.29 -9.82
N LEU A 75 10.81 4.41 -9.63
CA LEU A 75 9.98 3.42 -8.95
C LEU A 75 10.05 2.05 -9.65
N ARG A 76 9.84 2.03 -10.96
CA ARG A 76 9.86 0.79 -11.77
C ARG A 76 11.19 0.05 -11.66
N ASN A 77 12.30 0.77 -11.78
CA ASN A 77 13.63 0.15 -11.79
C ASN A 77 14.00 -0.37 -10.40
N ASN A 78 13.75 0.42 -9.35
CA ASN A 78 14.04 0.00 -7.99
C ASN A 78 13.17 -1.21 -7.57
N ILE A 79 11.88 -1.19 -7.83
CA ILE A 79 10.99 -2.32 -7.51
C ILE A 79 11.42 -3.60 -8.24
N LYS A 80 11.81 -3.51 -9.53
CA LYS A 80 12.29 -4.67 -10.28
C LYS A 80 13.60 -5.23 -9.72
N ASP A 81 14.53 -4.36 -9.36
CA ASP A 81 15.82 -4.78 -8.83
C ASP A 81 15.68 -5.34 -7.41
N ILE A 82 14.91 -4.72 -6.55
CA ILE A 82 14.58 -5.21 -5.21
C ILE A 82 13.88 -6.56 -5.29
N ASN A 83 12.92 -6.72 -6.19
CA ASN A 83 12.28 -8.02 -6.42
C ASN A 83 13.28 -9.11 -6.82
N PHE A 84 14.21 -8.78 -7.71
CA PHE A 84 15.23 -9.72 -8.13
C PHE A 84 16.10 -10.15 -6.94
N GLN A 85 16.50 -9.23 -6.09
CA GLN A 85 17.28 -9.51 -4.89
C GLN A 85 16.49 -10.35 -3.89
N LEU A 86 15.23 -10.00 -3.60
CA LEU A 86 14.34 -10.74 -2.71
C LEU A 86 14.13 -12.18 -3.20
N TYR A 87 13.88 -12.36 -4.51
CA TYR A 87 13.74 -13.68 -5.12
C TYR A 87 14.98 -14.55 -4.90
N HIS A 88 16.19 -14.02 -5.14
CA HIS A 88 17.44 -14.76 -4.93
C HIS A 88 17.67 -15.06 -3.46
N TYR A 89 17.42 -14.10 -2.57
CA TYR A 89 17.52 -14.32 -1.13
C TYR A 89 16.60 -15.46 -0.65
N ALA A 90 15.37 -15.53 -1.18
CA ALA A 90 14.43 -16.62 -0.89
C ALA A 90 14.92 -17.99 -1.43
N GLN A 91 15.63 -18.03 -2.57
CA GLN A 91 16.14 -19.29 -3.13
C GLN A 91 17.37 -19.83 -2.37
N GLU A 92 18.18 -18.93 -1.83
CA GLU A 92 19.40 -19.28 -1.08
C GLU A 92 19.12 -19.73 0.35
N ASN A 93 17.93 -19.41 0.89
CA ASN A 93 17.54 -19.70 2.28
C ASN A 93 16.28 -20.58 2.30
N ALA A 94 16.44 -21.85 2.63
CA ALA A 94 15.34 -22.83 2.60
C ALA A 94 14.15 -22.45 3.51
N GLU A 95 14.41 -21.73 4.61
CA GLU A 95 13.38 -21.26 5.56
C GLU A 95 12.52 -20.11 4.99
N TYR A 96 12.99 -19.41 3.94
CA TYR A 96 12.29 -18.33 3.28
C TYR A 96 11.73 -18.70 1.90
N LYS A 97 11.78 -19.99 1.56
CA LYS A 97 11.27 -20.46 0.28
C LYS A 97 9.78 -20.13 0.12
N GLY A 98 9.46 -19.41 -0.96
CA GLY A 98 8.09 -19.00 -1.26
C GLY A 98 7.63 -17.76 -0.49
N MET A 99 8.52 -17.06 0.22
CA MET A 99 8.18 -15.75 0.78
C MET A 99 7.85 -14.75 -0.32
N GLY A 100 6.96 -13.85 -0.01
CA GLY A 100 6.59 -12.76 -0.89
C GLY A 100 6.00 -11.59 -0.11
N THR A 101 5.79 -10.51 -0.81
CA THR A 101 5.12 -9.34 -0.23
C THR A 101 4.45 -8.52 -1.33
N THR A 102 3.38 -7.82 -0.98
CA THR A 102 2.89 -6.73 -1.79
C THR A 102 3.86 -5.54 -1.71
N CYS A 103 3.65 -4.56 -2.54
CA CYS A 103 4.30 -3.27 -2.41
C CYS A 103 3.41 -2.20 -3.04
N VAL A 104 2.85 -1.32 -2.24
CA VAL A 104 2.26 -0.06 -2.69
C VAL A 104 3.11 1.08 -2.17
N CYS A 105 3.57 1.95 -3.07
CA CYS A 105 4.37 3.10 -2.68
C CYS A 105 3.99 4.34 -3.49
N ALA A 106 4.18 5.51 -2.88
CA ALA A 106 3.76 6.79 -3.42
C ALA A 106 4.88 7.84 -3.28
N LEU A 107 5.44 8.30 -4.40
CA LEU A 107 6.39 9.40 -4.45
C LEU A 107 5.62 10.71 -4.59
N VAL A 108 5.75 11.58 -3.59
CA VAL A 108 4.94 12.78 -3.43
C VAL A 108 5.61 13.99 -4.10
N PHE A 109 4.81 14.75 -4.84
CA PHE A 109 5.14 16.04 -5.44
C PHE A 109 4.19 17.12 -4.93
N GLU A 110 4.47 18.38 -5.19
CA GLU A 110 3.69 19.52 -4.69
C GLU A 110 2.17 19.39 -4.98
N LYS A 111 1.81 18.97 -6.21
CA LYS A 111 0.40 18.90 -6.66
C LYS A 111 0.00 17.53 -7.24
N SER A 112 0.86 16.54 -7.09
CA SER A 112 0.62 15.22 -7.65
C SER A 112 1.36 14.15 -6.86
N VAL A 113 1.02 12.91 -7.14
CA VAL A 113 1.70 11.73 -6.63
C VAL A 113 1.92 10.74 -7.76
N VAL A 114 3.05 10.05 -7.75
CA VAL A 114 3.32 8.90 -8.61
C VAL A 114 3.30 7.64 -7.73
N ILE A 115 2.39 6.74 -8.04
CA ILE A 115 2.14 5.53 -7.25
C ILE A 115 2.62 4.32 -8.05
N ALA A 116 3.31 3.39 -7.36
CA ALA A 116 3.60 2.07 -7.90
C ALA A 116 2.90 1.01 -7.06
N ASN A 117 2.36 -0.01 -7.73
CA ASN A 117 1.66 -1.12 -7.07
C ASN A 117 2.09 -2.49 -7.60
N VAL A 118 2.34 -3.41 -6.66
CA VAL A 118 2.45 -4.86 -6.86
C VAL A 118 1.67 -5.52 -5.73
N GLY A 119 0.60 -6.22 -6.07
CA GLY A 119 -0.26 -6.89 -5.08
C GLY A 119 -1.65 -6.28 -5.01
N ASP A 120 -2.34 -6.53 -3.93
CA ASP A 120 -3.69 -6.10 -3.61
C ASP A 120 -3.77 -5.08 -2.47
N SER A 121 -2.63 -4.66 -1.93
CA SER A 121 -2.54 -3.42 -1.16
C SER A 121 -2.93 -2.24 -2.03
N ARG A 122 -3.61 -1.26 -1.46
CA ARG A 122 -4.30 -0.23 -2.24
C ARG A 122 -3.81 1.18 -1.95
N ALA A 123 -4.05 2.08 -2.91
CA ALA A 123 -3.93 3.52 -2.73
C ALA A 123 -5.24 4.21 -3.15
N TYR A 124 -5.70 5.14 -2.30
CA TYR A 124 -6.92 5.91 -2.49
C TYR A 124 -6.66 7.40 -2.41
N VAL A 125 -7.47 8.19 -3.11
CA VAL A 125 -7.65 9.62 -2.84
C VAL A 125 -9.08 9.88 -2.42
N ILE A 126 -9.26 10.72 -1.39
CA ILE A 126 -10.54 10.94 -0.73
C ILE A 126 -10.82 12.43 -0.61
N ASN A 127 -12.08 12.83 -0.82
CA ASN A 127 -12.62 14.12 -0.45
C ASN A 127 -14.09 13.99 0.01
N SER A 128 -14.73 15.12 0.35
CA SER A 128 -16.12 15.12 0.80
C SER A 128 -17.12 14.52 -0.22
N ARG A 129 -16.78 14.51 -1.51
CA ARG A 129 -17.65 14.02 -2.58
C ARG A 129 -17.45 12.56 -2.89
N GLN A 130 -16.18 12.09 -2.92
CA GLN A 130 -15.83 10.74 -3.40
C GLN A 130 -14.65 10.14 -2.64
N ILE A 131 -14.58 8.82 -2.68
CA ILE A 131 -13.39 8.01 -2.47
C ILE A 131 -13.09 7.32 -3.79
N GLU A 132 -11.84 7.34 -4.22
CA GLU A 132 -11.40 6.76 -5.50
C GLU A 132 -10.19 5.90 -5.26
N GLN A 133 -10.31 4.58 -5.49
CA GLN A 133 -9.17 3.70 -5.55
C GLN A 133 -8.36 4.00 -6.83
N ILE A 134 -7.06 4.30 -6.65
CA ILE A 134 -6.16 4.61 -7.77
C ILE A 134 -5.53 3.34 -8.32
N THR A 135 -5.14 2.42 -7.42
CA THR A 135 -4.53 1.13 -7.77
C THR A 135 -5.57 0.14 -8.28
N SER A 136 -5.12 -0.87 -9.00
CA SER A 136 -5.93 -2.02 -9.41
C SER A 136 -5.34 -3.26 -8.76
N ASP A 137 -6.13 -4.00 -8.01
CA ASP A 137 -5.64 -5.15 -7.27
C ASP A 137 -5.14 -6.26 -8.19
N HIS A 138 -3.98 -6.79 -7.92
CA HIS A 138 -3.49 -8.00 -8.55
C HIS A 138 -4.06 -9.23 -7.83
N SER A 139 -5.37 -9.37 -7.84
CA SER A 139 -6.09 -10.49 -7.24
C SER A 139 -6.93 -11.25 -8.28
N PHE A 140 -7.22 -12.51 -7.96
CA PHE A 140 -8.06 -13.35 -8.82
C PHE A 140 -9.46 -12.75 -9.00
N VAL A 141 -10.06 -12.28 -7.91
CA VAL A 141 -11.42 -11.72 -7.98
C VAL A 141 -11.47 -10.41 -8.76
N ASN A 142 -10.45 -9.57 -8.67
CA ASN A 142 -10.38 -8.36 -9.49
C ASN A 142 -10.27 -8.70 -10.98
N HIS A 143 -9.54 -9.76 -11.35
CA HIS A 143 -9.53 -10.26 -12.73
C HIS A 143 -10.93 -10.67 -13.20
N LEU A 144 -11.72 -11.34 -12.35
CA LEU A 144 -13.10 -11.72 -12.66
C LEU A 144 -14.00 -10.49 -12.85
N VAL A 145 -13.84 -9.46 -12.02
CA VAL A 145 -14.56 -8.17 -12.14
C VAL A 145 -14.20 -7.48 -13.45
N LEU A 146 -12.92 -7.32 -13.76
CA LEU A 146 -12.45 -6.65 -14.98
C LEU A 146 -12.88 -7.35 -16.26
N THR A 147 -13.08 -8.68 -16.20
CA THR A 147 -13.59 -9.48 -17.34
C THR A 147 -15.12 -9.60 -17.37
N GLY A 148 -15.82 -8.96 -16.42
CA GLY A 148 -17.28 -8.93 -16.36
C GLY A 148 -17.92 -10.26 -15.94
N GLN A 149 -17.16 -11.15 -15.28
CA GLN A 149 -17.65 -12.44 -14.81
C GLN A 149 -18.39 -12.34 -13.48
N ILE A 150 -17.99 -11.40 -12.61
CA ILE A 150 -18.66 -11.08 -11.35
C ILE A 150 -18.72 -9.56 -11.16
N THR A 151 -19.62 -9.10 -10.30
CA THR A 151 -19.69 -7.70 -9.87
C THR A 151 -18.67 -7.38 -8.77
N PRO A 152 -18.34 -6.09 -8.52
CA PRO A 152 -17.50 -5.71 -7.39
C PRO A 152 -18.07 -6.17 -6.03
N GLU A 153 -19.40 -6.14 -5.88
CA GLU A 153 -20.08 -6.61 -4.67
C GLU A 153 -19.91 -8.12 -4.44
N GLU A 154 -19.97 -8.91 -5.52
CA GLU A 154 -19.74 -10.35 -5.46
C GLU A 154 -18.27 -10.67 -5.15
N ALA A 155 -17.33 -9.86 -5.64
CA ALA A 155 -15.90 -10.02 -5.37
C ALA A 155 -15.60 -9.89 -3.87
N PHE A 156 -16.24 -8.95 -3.18
CA PHE A 156 -16.04 -8.70 -1.74
C PHE A 156 -16.34 -9.92 -0.85
N THR A 157 -17.28 -10.76 -1.26
CA THR A 157 -17.71 -11.97 -0.52
C THR A 157 -17.23 -13.27 -1.16
N HIS A 158 -16.44 -13.19 -2.23
CA HIS A 158 -16.01 -14.36 -2.98
C HIS A 158 -15.10 -15.29 -2.17
N PRO A 159 -15.26 -16.63 -2.23
CA PRO A 159 -14.43 -17.57 -1.45
C PRO A 159 -12.93 -17.50 -1.76
N GLN A 160 -12.55 -17.03 -2.96
CA GLN A 160 -11.16 -16.92 -3.41
C GLN A 160 -10.67 -15.47 -3.45
N ARG A 161 -11.26 -14.56 -2.67
CA ARG A 161 -10.89 -13.15 -2.66
C ARG A 161 -9.45 -12.89 -2.25
N ASN A 162 -8.86 -13.76 -1.41
CA ASN A 162 -7.49 -13.63 -0.93
C ASN A 162 -6.44 -14.26 -1.87
N ILE A 163 -6.80 -14.64 -3.10
CA ILE A 163 -5.83 -15.15 -4.07
C ILE A 163 -5.17 -13.98 -4.81
N ILE A 164 -3.94 -13.69 -4.44
CA ILE A 164 -3.10 -12.68 -5.08
C ILE A 164 -2.43 -13.30 -6.31
N THR A 165 -2.42 -12.58 -7.42
CA THR A 165 -1.89 -13.07 -8.72
C THR A 165 -0.51 -12.50 -9.07
N LYS A 166 -0.06 -11.47 -8.36
CA LYS A 166 1.25 -10.84 -8.55
C LYS A 166 1.77 -10.29 -7.23
N VAL A 167 2.91 -10.77 -6.77
CA VAL A 167 3.62 -10.31 -5.56
C VAL A 167 5.12 -10.24 -5.82
N MET A 168 5.85 -9.51 -4.98
CA MET A 168 7.30 -9.48 -5.01
C MET A 168 7.89 -10.73 -4.32
N GLY A 169 9.03 -11.21 -4.81
CA GLY A 169 9.80 -12.31 -4.21
C GLY A 169 9.45 -13.71 -4.70
N THR A 170 8.24 -13.96 -5.22
CA THR A 170 7.82 -15.30 -5.70
C THR A 170 8.31 -15.62 -7.11
N ASP A 171 8.40 -14.60 -7.96
CA ASP A 171 8.91 -14.72 -9.32
C ASP A 171 10.16 -13.87 -9.52
N LYS A 172 11.06 -14.37 -10.37
CA LYS A 172 12.32 -13.67 -10.70
C LYS A 172 12.08 -12.28 -11.30
N ARG A 173 10.97 -12.08 -11.97
CA ARG A 173 10.62 -10.83 -12.65
C ARG A 173 9.25 -10.35 -12.21
N VAL A 174 9.17 -9.11 -11.80
CA VAL A 174 7.91 -8.40 -11.52
C VAL A 174 7.90 -7.09 -12.29
N SER A 175 6.72 -6.63 -12.67
CA SER A 175 6.54 -5.27 -13.20
C SER A 175 5.46 -4.58 -12.36
N PRO A 176 5.77 -3.48 -11.66
CA PRO A 176 4.75 -2.71 -10.96
C PRO A 176 3.83 -2.02 -11.96
N ASP A 177 2.58 -1.87 -11.60
CA ASP A 177 1.67 -0.94 -12.24
C ASP A 177 1.97 0.47 -11.70
N LEU A 178 1.90 1.48 -12.57
CA LEU A 178 2.23 2.86 -12.23
C LEU A 178 1.05 3.77 -12.54
N PHE A 179 0.80 4.69 -11.62
CA PHE A 179 -0.30 5.63 -11.67
C PHE A 179 0.19 7.04 -11.34
N ILE A 180 -0.29 8.04 -12.08
CA ILE A 180 -0.06 9.45 -11.74
C ILE A 180 -1.39 10.06 -11.36
N LYS A 181 -1.47 10.66 -10.16
CA LYS A 181 -2.68 11.33 -9.69
C LYS A 181 -2.40 12.76 -9.29
N ARG A 182 -3.23 13.69 -9.75
CA ARG A 182 -3.25 15.07 -9.25
C ARG A 182 -4.00 15.12 -7.93
N LEU A 183 -3.47 15.87 -6.96
CA LEU A 183 -3.99 15.94 -5.60
C LEU A 183 -4.87 17.16 -5.31
N ASN A 184 -4.88 18.18 -6.18
CA ASN A 184 -5.49 19.50 -5.96
C ASN A 184 -6.97 19.52 -5.53
N PHE A 185 -7.68 18.39 -5.68
CA PHE A 185 -9.12 18.31 -5.39
C PHE A 185 -9.45 17.31 -4.30
N TYR A 186 -8.43 16.78 -3.61
CA TYR A 186 -8.59 15.76 -2.59
C TYR A 186 -8.10 16.28 -1.24
N ASP A 187 -8.67 15.72 -0.18
CA ASP A 187 -8.33 16.08 1.20
C ASP A 187 -7.34 15.08 1.79
N TYR A 188 -7.39 13.79 1.33
CA TYR A 188 -6.54 12.72 1.84
C TYR A 188 -6.00 11.81 0.73
N LEU A 189 -4.79 11.31 0.96
CA LEU A 189 -4.19 10.14 0.31
C LEU A 189 -4.09 9.03 1.36
N LEU A 190 -4.57 7.82 1.03
CA LEU A 190 -4.52 6.64 1.89
C LEU A 190 -3.83 5.51 1.13
N LEU A 191 -2.79 4.91 1.74
CA LEU A 191 -2.22 3.63 1.34
C LEU A 191 -2.56 2.61 2.42
N ASN A 192 -2.99 1.39 2.05
CA ASN A 192 -3.36 0.38 3.05
C ASN A 192 -3.12 -1.06 2.58
N SER A 193 -2.89 -1.97 3.56
CA SER A 193 -2.99 -3.42 3.36
C SER A 193 -4.46 -3.87 3.30
N ASP A 194 -4.69 -5.11 2.88
CA ASP A 194 -6.02 -5.69 2.77
C ASP A 194 -6.73 -5.82 4.12
N GLY A 195 -5.97 -5.93 5.23
CA GLY A 195 -6.51 -5.97 6.60
C GLY A 195 -7.37 -4.77 6.99
N LEU A 196 -7.25 -3.64 6.29
CA LEU A 196 -8.19 -2.54 6.41
C LEU A 196 -9.40 -2.73 5.47
N THR A 197 -9.17 -2.86 4.18
CA THR A 197 -10.23 -2.76 3.16
C THR A 197 -11.01 -4.04 2.91
N ASP A 198 -10.56 -5.17 3.42
CA ASP A 198 -11.36 -6.40 3.48
C ASP A 198 -12.46 -6.35 4.56
N TYR A 199 -12.33 -5.43 5.53
CA TYR A 199 -13.22 -5.32 6.67
C TYR A 199 -13.93 -3.98 6.79
N VAL A 200 -13.39 -2.92 6.18
CA VAL A 200 -13.98 -1.58 6.17
C VAL A 200 -14.27 -1.16 4.73
N LYS A 201 -15.55 -0.91 4.45
CA LYS A 201 -15.98 -0.50 3.10
C LYS A 201 -15.55 0.93 2.79
N ASP A 202 -15.29 1.22 1.53
CA ASP A 202 -14.90 2.54 1.04
C ASP A 202 -15.81 3.67 1.56
N ILE A 203 -17.13 3.42 1.60
CA ILE A 203 -18.09 4.42 2.08
C ILE A 203 -17.93 4.73 3.58
N GLU A 204 -17.49 3.76 4.38
CA GLU A 204 -17.23 3.90 5.81
C GLU A 204 -15.94 4.69 6.04
N ILE A 205 -14.87 4.35 5.29
CA ILE A 205 -13.60 5.11 5.27
C ILE A 205 -13.90 6.58 4.95
N LYS A 206 -14.61 6.84 3.84
CA LYS A 206 -14.96 8.20 3.46
C LYS A 206 -15.77 8.93 4.54
N ARG A 207 -16.80 8.30 5.10
CA ARG A 207 -17.65 8.90 6.15
C ARG A 207 -16.85 9.28 7.40
N LEU A 208 -15.80 8.56 7.70
CA LEU A 208 -14.93 8.86 8.82
C LEU A 208 -14.04 10.05 8.49
N LEU A 209 -13.32 10.01 7.37
CA LEU A 209 -12.31 11.01 7.01
C LEU A 209 -12.87 12.39 6.65
N VAL A 210 -14.15 12.51 6.30
CA VAL A 210 -14.78 13.83 6.03
C VAL A 210 -15.28 14.53 7.27
N LYS A 211 -15.19 13.93 8.46
CA LYS A 211 -15.49 14.60 9.73
C LYS A 211 -14.36 15.56 10.10
N GLU A 212 -14.62 16.46 11.04
CA GLU A 212 -13.56 17.25 11.65
C GLU A 212 -12.69 16.37 12.54
N GLY A 213 -11.37 16.54 12.48
CA GLY A 213 -10.40 15.79 13.25
C GLY A 213 -8.98 15.97 12.73
N THR A 214 -8.02 15.54 13.52
CA THR A 214 -6.62 15.45 13.11
C THR A 214 -6.36 14.15 12.35
N ILE A 215 -5.20 14.04 11.69
CA ILE A 215 -4.77 12.77 11.06
C ILE A 215 -4.70 11.65 12.11
N GLU A 216 -4.20 11.95 13.30
CA GLU A 216 -4.11 11.00 14.41
C GLU A 216 -5.50 10.50 14.82
N ASP A 217 -6.46 11.43 15.06
CA ASP A 217 -7.84 11.05 15.39
C ASP A 217 -8.49 10.17 14.32
N HIS A 218 -8.29 10.52 13.04
CA HIS A 218 -8.85 9.77 11.92
C HIS A 218 -8.18 8.40 11.79
N GLY A 219 -6.87 8.32 11.96
CA GLY A 219 -6.13 7.07 11.90
C GLY A 219 -6.54 6.11 13.02
N ASP A 220 -6.62 6.60 14.26
CA ASP A 220 -7.05 5.80 15.40
C ASP A 220 -8.48 5.28 15.21
N GLN A 221 -9.39 6.12 14.69
CA GLN A 221 -10.76 5.71 14.42
C GLN A 221 -10.85 4.70 13.28
N LEU A 222 -10.02 4.81 12.23
CA LEU A 222 -9.95 3.82 11.14
C LEU A 222 -9.42 2.48 11.65
N MET A 223 -8.35 2.51 12.46
CA MET A 223 -7.79 1.32 13.09
C MET A 223 -8.83 0.63 13.96
N GLN A 224 -9.48 1.38 14.85
CA GLN A 224 -10.51 0.84 15.73
C GLN A 224 -11.68 0.24 14.93
N LEU A 225 -12.10 0.88 13.84
CA LEU A 225 -13.18 0.39 12.98
C LEU A 225 -12.82 -0.94 12.32
N ALA A 226 -11.57 -1.12 11.85
CA ALA A 226 -11.12 -2.39 11.30
C ALA A 226 -11.11 -3.52 12.35
N LEU A 227 -10.64 -3.21 13.56
CA LEU A 227 -10.61 -4.16 14.68
C LEU A 227 -12.04 -4.53 15.16
N ASP A 228 -12.95 -3.56 15.25
CA ASP A 228 -14.35 -3.76 15.62
C ASP A 228 -15.11 -4.59 14.57
N ASN A 229 -14.74 -4.46 13.30
CA ASN A 229 -15.25 -5.29 12.20
C ASN A 229 -14.59 -6.68 12.14
N HIS A 230 -13.83 -7.05 13.18
CA HIS A 230 -13.17 -8.34 13.33
C HIS A 230 -12.18 -8.66 12.21
N SER A 231 -11.32 -7.69 11.86
CA SER A 231 -10.20 -7.96 10.95
C SER A 231 -9.42 -9.19 11.42
N LYS A 232 -9.19 -10.11 10.49
CA LYS A 232 -8.47 -11.37 10.75
C LYS A 232 -7.01 -11.28 10.31
N ASP A 233 -6.59 -10.10 9.86
CA ASP A 233 -5.23 -9.85 9.40
C ASP A 233 -4.55 -8.73 10.16
N ASN A 234 -3.28 -8.53 9.87
CA ASN A 234 -2.57 -7.32 10.26
C ASN A 234 -3.26 -6.11 9.60
N VAL A 235 -3.36 -5.01 10.30
CA VAL A 235 -4.00 -3.79 9.78
C VAL A 235 -2.94 -2.71 9.69
N THR A 236 -2.59 -2.33 8.47
CA THR A 236 -1.56 -1.30 8.25
C THR A 236 -2.03 -0.30 7.20
N PHE A 237 -1.81 0.99 7.48
CA PHE A 237 -2.07 2.05 6.52
C PHE A 237 -1.23 3.30 6.78
N ILE A 238 -1.08 4.11 5.72
CA ILE A 238 -0.54 5.46 5.79
C ILE A 238 -1.66 6.40 5.39
N LEU A 239 -2.01 7.32 6.28
CA LEU A 239 -2.95 8.40 6.02
C LEU A 239 -2.17 9.71 5.85
N ALA A 240 -2.40 10.42 4.76
CA ALA A 240 -1.77 11.69 4.50
C ALA A 240 -2.82 12.76 4.16
N ALA A 241 -2.79 13.89 4.87
CA ALA A 241 -3.62 15.06 4.56
C ALA A 241 -2.98 15.85 3.42
N ILE A 242 -3.80 16.21 2.45
CA ILE A 242 -3.42 17.03 1.32
C ILE A 242 -3.83 18.46 1.67
N GLU A 243 -2.85 19.32 1.91
CA GLU A 243 -3.13 20.75 2.08
C GLU A 243 -3.67 21.32 0.76
N GLY A 244 -4.99 21.45 0.69
CA GLY A 244 -5.63 22.15 -0.42
C GLY A 244 -5.38 23.64 -0.29
N ASP A 245 -5.18 24.34 -1.41
CA ASP A 245 -5.41 25.76 -1.46
C ASP A 245 -6.87 25.96 -1.02
N LYS A 246 -7.10 26.33 0.26
CA LYS A 246 -8.43 26.71 0.75
C LYS A 246 -8.82 27.97 -0.03
N VAL A 247 -9.65 27.79 -1.06
CA VAL A 247 -10.27 28.87 -1.81
C VAL A 247 -11.39 29.47 -0.97
#